data_e5feb13e70b819211e057ea00259fc4f
#
_entry.id   e5feb13e70b819211e057ea00259fc4f
#
_cell.length_a   1.000
_cell.length_b   1.000
_cell.length_c   1.000
_cell.angle_alpha   90.00
_cell.angle_beta   90.00
_cell.angle_gamma   90.00
#
_symmetry.space_group_name_H-M   'P 1'
#
loop_
_entity.id
_entity.type
_entity.pdbx_description
1 polymer ?
#
loop_
_entity_poly.entity_id
_entity_poly.type
_entity_poly.pdbx_seq_one_letter_code
_entity_poly.pdbx_strand_id
1 'polypeptide(L)'
;EDGTPYRRKIVTFAEKEVTSFSRYYQNARSKFVGNGVKVSSVKEDTETDFIMEYDPSNPDADENGYVSYPNTVTEMTNLIDASRAYEANTTAFEAAKSIAQSGLSIGK
;
A
#
# COMPACT_ATOMS: atom_id res chain seq x y z
N GLU A 1 -27.52 1.48 -4.60
CA GLU A 1 -26.65 0.98 -5.63
C GLU A 1 -27.01 1.80 -6.84
N ASP A 2 -26.04 2.61 -7.26
CA ASP A 2 -26.22 3.66 -8.27
C ASP A 2 -25.76 3.23 -9.68
N GLY A 3 -25.43 1.92 -9.86
CA GLY A 3 -24.96 1.35 -11.12
C GLY A 3 -23.52 1.70 -11.49
N THR A 4 -22.79 2.43 -10.64
CA THR A 4 -21.39 2.71 -10.90
C THR A 4 -20.51 1.54 -10.44
N PRO A 5 -19.50 1.10 -11.25
CA PRO A 5 -18.61 0.03 -10.86
C PRO A 5 -17.69 0.48 -9.73
N TYR A 6 -17.18 -0.50 -8.96
CA TYR A 6 -16.22 -0.25 -7.91
C TYR A 6 -14.93 0.35 -8.48
N ARG A 7 -14.45 1.42 -7.84
CA ARG A 7 -13.14 1.99 -8.13
C ARG A 7 -12.13 1.54 -7.08
N ARG A 8 -10.95 1.13 -7.55
CA ARG A 8 -9.85 0.76 -6.68
C ARG A 8 -9.40 1.96 -5.84
N LYS A 9 -8.82 1.70 -4.69
CA LYS A 9 -8.28 2.73 -3.81
C LYS A 9 -6.77 2.73 -3.85
N ILE A 10 -6.20 3.91 -3.99
CA ILE A 10 -4.75 4.14 -3.96
C ILE A 10 -4.40 4.65 -2.57
N VAL A 11 -3.45 3.97 -1.93
CA VAL A 11 -2.92 4.35 -0.62
C VAL A 11 -1.61 5.08 -0.81
N THR A 12 -1.49 6.26 -0.23
CA THR A 12 -0.25 7.04 -0.21
C THR A 12 0.34 7.02 1.19
N PHE A 13 1.64 6.75 1.26
CA PHE A 13 2.38 6.72 2.50
C PHE A 13 3.17 8.01 2.71
N ALA A 14 3.37 8.37 3.97
CA ALA A 14 4.24 9.47 4.37
C ALA A 14 5.01 9.09 5.62
N GLU A 15 6.12 9.76 5.85
CA GLU A 15 6.87 9.62 7.08
C GLU A 15 6.02 10.05 8.27
N LYS A 16 6.12 9.32 9.38
CA LYS A 16 5.52 9.73 10.65
C LYS A 16 6.17 11.01 11.15
N GLU A 17 5.36 12.03 11.39
CA GLU A 17 5.81 13.24 12.07
C GLU A 17 6.08 12.94 13.53
N VAL A 18 7.18 13.46 14.04
CA VAL A 18 7.49 13.46 15.47
C VAL A 18 7.20 14.82 16.08
N THR A 19 6.77 14.82 17.32
CA THR A 19 6.60 16.06 18.09
C THR A 19 7.93 16.83 18.17
N SER A 20 7.84 18.14 18.36
CA SER A 20 9.01 19.02 18.35
C SER A 20 10.11 18.57 19.30
N PHE A 21 9.76 18.12 20.51
CA PHE A 21 10.72 17.59 21.47
C PHE A 21 11.38 16.29 21.00
N SER A 22 10.60 15.34 20.48
CA SER A 22 11.13 14.09 19.93
C SER A 22 12.07 14.34 18.75
N ARG A 23 11.79 15.36 17.94
CA ARG A 23 12.65 15.76 16.83
C ARG A 23 14.02 16.23 17.30
N TYR A 24 14.07 17.11 18.30
CA TYR A 24 15.32 17.57 18.90
C TYR A 24 16.10 16.43 19.57
N TYR A 25 15.42 15.59 20.31
CA TYR A 25 16.01 14.43 20.96
C TYR A 25 16.58 13.43 19.99
N GLN A 26 15.85 13.12 18.92
CA GLN A 26 16.30 12.20 17.89
C GLN A 26 17.46 12.76 17.05
N ASN A 27 17.43 14.04 16.72
CA ASN A 27 18.56 14.70 16.06
C ASN A 27 19.83 14.69 16.89
N ALA A 28 19.70 14.76 18.19
CA ALA A 28 20.84 14.68 19.12
C ALA A 28 21.37 13.22 19.26
N ARG A 29 20.49 12.23 19.16
CA ARG A 29 20.81 10.82 19.40
C ARG A 29 21.26 10.07 18.14
N SER A 30 20.67 10.28 17.01
CA SER A 30 21.14 9.74 15.74
C SER A 30 20.43 10.38 14.53
N LYS A 31 21.22 10.79 13.55
CA LYS A 31 20.71 11.35 12.28
C LYS A 31 20.09 10.31 11.34
N PHE A 32 20.08 9.04 11.72
CA PHE A 32 19.84 7.92 10.81
C PHE A 32 18.65 7.02 11.17
N VAL A 33 17.92 7.31 12.22
CA VAL A 33 16.74 6.53 12.60
C VAL A 33 15.49 7.19 12.06
N GLY A 34 14.84 6.53 11.12
CA GLY A 34 13.53 6.95 10.60
C GLY A 34 12.42 6.81 11.65
N ASN A 35 11.37 7.61 11.50
CA ASN A 35 10.24 7.65 12.43
C ASN A 35 9.13 6.64 12.09
N GLY A 36 9.37 5.83 11.07
CA GLY A 36 8.38 4.93 10.52
C GLY A 36 7.46 5.61 9.50
N VAL A 37 6.50 4.87 9.01
CA VAL A 37 5.60 5.27 7.94
C VAL A 37 4.16 5.26 8.42
N LYS A 38 3.37 6.22 7.97
CA LYS A 38 1.92 6.27 8.16
C LYS A 38 1.21 6.37 6.82
N VAL A 39 -0.04 5.93 6.77
CA VAL A 39 -0.91 6.22 5.63
C VAL A 39 -1.27 7.71 5.67
N SER A 40 -0.91 8.44 4.64
CA SER A 40 -1.23 9.87 4.52
C SER A 40 -2.59 10.10 3.89
N SER A 41 -2.93 9.34 2.89
CA SER A 41 -4.23 9.42 2.25
C SER A 41 -4.64 8.12 1.59
N VAL A 42 -5.95 7.92 1.48
CA VAL A 42 -6.57 6.87 0.67
C VAL A 42 -7.50 7.58 -0.30
N LYS A 43 -7.24 7.46 -1.59
CA LYS A 43 -8.03 8.08 -2.65
C LYS A 43 -8.54 7.04 -3.63
N GLU A 44 -9.69 7.28 -4.22
CA GLU A 44 -10.17 6.47 -5.34
C GLU A 44 -9.35 6.75 -6.59
N ASP A 45 -9.06 5.71 -7.35
CA ASP A 45 -8.38 5.84 -8.65
C ASP A 45 -9.39 6.30 -9.70
N THR A 46 -9.29 7.56 -10.07
CA THR A 46 -10.13 8.17 -11.11
C THR A 46 -9.41 8.25 -12.47
N GLU A 47 -8.13 7.86 -12.52
CA GLU A 47 -7.31 7.95 -13.72
C GLU A 47 -7.29 6.65 -14.53
N THR A 48 -7.41 5.49 -13.86
CA THR A 48 -7.43 4.19 -14.53
C THR A 48 -8.80 3.94 -15.15
N ASP A 49 -8.82 3.72 -16.45
CA ASP A 49 -10.04 3.44 -17.20
C ASP A 49 -10.64 2.08 -16.81
N PHE A 50 -11.97 1.99 -16.85
CA PHE A 50 -12.68 0.74 -16.73
C PHE A 50 -12.49 -0.13 -17.97
N ILE A 51 -12.58 -1.44 -17.77
CA ILE A 51 -12.66 -2.39 -18.88
C ILE A 51 -14.12 -2.43 -19.35
N MET A 52 -14.34 -2.16 -20.61
CA MET A 52 -15.68 -2.17 -21.23
C MET A 52 -15.90 -3.51 -21.91
N GLU A 53 -17.00 -4.16 -21.56
CA GLU A 53 -17.44 -5.42 -22.20
C GLU A 53 -18.83 -5.24 -22.77
N TYR A 54 -19.02 -5.73 -24.00
CA TYR A 54 -20.33 -5.65 -24.66
C TYR A 54 -21.22 -6.81 -24.21
N ASP A 55 -22.20 -6.53 -23.37
CA ASP A 55 -23.23 -7.47 -22.92
C ASP A 55 -24.56 -6.75 -22.72
N PRO A 56 -25.35 -6.64 -23.79
CA PRO A 56 -26.64 -5.93 -23.73
C PRO A 56 -27.71 -6.66 -22.91
N SER A 57 -27.44 -7.90 -22.49
CA SER A 57 -28.36 -8.66 -21.64
C SER A 57 -28.17 -8.40 -20.16
N ASN A 58 -27.08 -7.74 -19.79
CA ASN A 58 -26.78 -7.41 -18.42
C ASN A 58 -27.64 -6.23 -17.92
N PRO A 59 -28.24 -6.32 -16.74
CA PRO A 59 -29.06 -5.24 -16.20
C PRO A 59 -28.27 -3.95 -15.93
N ASP A 60 -26.94 -4.02 -15.81
CA ASP A 60 -26.05 -2.89 -15.58
C ASP A 60 -25.44 -2.34 -16.89
N ALA A 61 -25.88 -2.82 -18.06
CA ALA A 61 -25.43 -2.31 -19.35
C ALA A 61 -25.90 -0.87 -19.58
N ASP A 62 -25.03 -0.08 -20.22
CA ASP A 62 -25.38 1.28 -20.63
C ASP A 62 -26.33 1.30 -21.83
N GLU A 63 -26.71 2.49 -22.31
CA GLU A 63 -27.59 2.66 -23.48
C GLU A 63 -27.02 2.04 -24.77
N ASN A 64 -25.71 1.81 -24.83
CA ASN A 64 -25.01 1.21 -25.95
C ASN A 64 -24.78 -0.30 -25.76
N GLY A 65 -25.21 -0.87 -24.65
CA GLY A 65 -25.05 -2.28 -24.32
C GLY A 65 -23.68 -2.66 -23.73
N TYR A 66 -22.91 -1.70 -23.24
CA TYR A 66 -21.63 -1.95 -22.59
C TYR A 66 -21.73 -1.96 -21.09
N VAL A 67 -20.99 -2.86 -20.46
CA VAL A 67 -20.82 -2.95 -19.01
C VAL A 67 -19.39 -2.55 -18.67
N SER A 68 -19.25 -1.72 -17.64
CA SER A 68 -17.94 -1.27 -17.14
C SER A 68 -17.48 -2.13 -15.97
N TYR A 69 -16.31 -2.72 -16.08
CA TYR A 69 -15.67 -3.51 -15.03
C TYR A 69 -14.42 -2.81 -14.48
N PRO A 70 -14.12 -2.99 -13.18
CA PRO A 70 -12.85 -2.53 -12.61
C PRO A 70 -11.66 -3.15 -13.33
N ASN A 71 -10.56 -2.40 -13.43
CA ASN A 71 -9.33 -2.92 -14.05
C ASN A 71 -8.61 -3.89 -13.12
N THR A 72 -8.93 -5.18 -13.26
CA THR A 72 -8.35 -6.25 -12.43
C THR A 72 -6.87 -6.50 -12.69
N VAL A 73 -6.38 -6.18 -13.90
CA VAL A 73 -4.96 -6.37 -14.25
C VAL A 73 -4.07 -5.45 -13.41
N THR A 74 -4.46 -4.19 -13.27
CA THR A 74 -3.76 -3.22 -12.42
C THR A 74 -3.81 -3.63 -10.94
N GLU A 75 -4.96 -4.11 -10.47
CA GLU A 75 -5.12 -4.64 -9.10
C GLU A 75 -4.22 -5.85 -8.84
N MET A 76 -4.15 -6.79 -9.78
CA MET A 76 -3.26 -7.96 -9.69
C MET A 76 -1.79 -7.56 -9.63
N THR A 77 -1.36 -6.60 -10.44
CA THR A 77 0.00 -6.07 -10.42
C THR A 77 0.33 -5.46 -9.06
N ASN A 78 -0.57 -4.64 -8.52
CA ASN A 78 -0.40 -4.03 -7.20
C ASN A 78 -0.41 -5.06 -6.08
N LEU A 79 -1.22 -6.11 -6.20
CA LEU A 79 -1.23 -7.23 -5.25
C LEU A 79 0.10 -7.97 -5.23
N ILE A 80 0.69 -8.24 -6.39
CA ILE A 80 2.00 -8.88 -6.51
C ILE A 80 3.08 -7.99 -5.89
N ASP A 81 3.07 -6.69 -6.18
CA ASP A 81 4.02 -5.74 -5.62
C ASP A 81 3.91 -5.64 -4.10
N ALA A 82 2.69 -5.58 -3.58
CA ALA A 82 2.42 -5.56 -2.13
C ALA A 82 2.88 -6.86 -1.46
N SER A 83 2.63 -8.01 -2.07
CA SER A 83 3.09 -9.31 -1.56
C SER A 83 4.61 -9.40 -1.51
N ARG A 84 5.29 -8.92 -2.54
CA ARG A 84 6.77 -8.88 -2.58
C ARG A 84 7.34 -7.92 -1.54
N ALA A 85 6.72 -6.76 -1.35
CA ALA A 85 7.12 -5.82 -0.30
C ALA A 85 6.94 -6.42 1.10
N TYR A 86 5.85 -7.12 1.34
CA TYR A 86 5.60 -7.83 2.59
C TYR A 86 6.66 -8.92 2.85
N GLU A 87 6.96 -9.73 1.85
CA GLU A 87 8.01 -10.77 1.95
C GLU A 87 9.39 -10.17 2.23
N ALA A 88 9.76 -9.08 1.55
CA ALA A 88 11.01 -8.38 1.76
C ALA A 88 11.11 -7.81 3.19
N ASN A 89 10.05 -7.21 3.69
CA ASN A 89 9.98 -6.66 5.05
C ASN A 89 10.07 -7.77 6.10
N THR A 90 9.40 -8.90 5.87
CA THR A 90 9.48 -10.06 6.76
C THR A 90 10.89 -10.64 6.82
N THR A 91 11.55 -10.77 5.68
CA THR A 91 12.95 -11.24 5.60
C THR A 91 13.90 -10.28 6.32
N ALA A 92 13.74 -8.98 6.14
CA ALA A 92 14.52 -7.97 6.85
C ALA A 92 14.32 -8.03 8.37
N PHE A 93 13.06 -8.24 8.81
CA PHE A 93 12.74 -8.40 10.22
C PHE A 93 13.40 -9.66 10.82
N GLU A 94 13.33 -10.78 10.13
CA GLU A 94 13.99 -12.04 10.56
C GLU A 94 15.51 -11.89 10.65
N ALA A 95 16.12 -11.21 9.69
CA ALA A 95 17.55 -10.90 9.71
C ALA A 95 17.92 -10.02 10.91
N ALA A 96 17.16 -8.98 11.17
CA ALA A 96 17.36 -8.09 12.33
C ALA A 96 17.21 -8.86 13.65
N LYS A 97 16.21 -9.72 13.75
CA LYS A 97 16.00 -10.61 14.90
C LYS A 97 17.17 -11.55 15.12
N SER A 98 17.69 -12.16 14.07
CA SER A 98 18.85 -13.05 14.12
C SER A 98 20.11 -12.31 14.60
N ILE A 99 20.35 -11.10 14.10
CA ILE A 99 21.46 -10.24 14.54
C ILE A 99 21.33 -9.91 16.03
N ALA A 100 20.15 -9.56 16.49
CA ALA A 100 19.89 -9.26 17.89
C ALA A 100 20.13 -10.48 18.79
N GLN A 101 19.69 -11.67 18.39
CA GLN A 101 19.93 -12.91 19.10
C GLN A 101 21.43 -13.25 19.17
N SER A 102 22.16 -13.06 18.07
CA SER A 102 23.61 -13.26 18.03
C SER A 102 24.32 -12.28 18.96
N GLY A 103 23.89 -11.01 18.97
CA GLY A 103 24.42 -9.99 19.87
C GLY A 103 24.22 -10.36 21.35
N LEU A 104 23.04 -10.87 21.70
CA LEU A 104 22.75 -11.35 23.06
C LEU A 104 23.60 -12.57 23.44
N SER A 105 23.85 -13.46 22.50
CA SER A 105 24.72 -14.63 22.73
C SER A 105 26.16 -14.24 23.01
N ILE A 106 26.68 -13.20 22.37
CA ILE A 106 28.01 -12.68 22.59
C ILE A 106 28.14 -11.98 23.96
N GLY A 107 27.07 -11.37 24.44
CA GLY A 107 27.00 -10.66 25.71
C GLY A 107 26.86 -11.55 26.97
N LYS A 108 26.83 -12.82 26.78
CA LYS A 108 26.73 -13.79 27.89
C LYS A 108 28.08 -14.25 28.40
#